data_7c13f966c936d9de4693cf122e96801c
#
_entry.id   7c13f966c936d9de4693cf122e96801c
#
_cell.length_a   1.000
_cell.length_b   1.000
_cell.length_c   1.000
_cell.angle_alpha   90.00
_cell.angle_beta   90.00
_cell.angle_gamma   90.00
#
_symmetry.space_group_name_H-M   'P 1'
#
loop_
_entity.id
_entity.type
_entity.pdbx_description
1 polymer ?
#
loop_
_entity_poly.entity_id
_entity_poly.type
_entity_poly.pdbx_seq_one_letter_code
_entity_poly.pdbx_strand_id
1 'polypeptide(L)'
;AMSRSRRMVTAVEQLLGGPAAHYHSKVMQKAPRTGGAWEWHQDYGYWYKNGFLFPDMLSVMIALTPSTVENGCLQVLPGSHRMGRVEHDVTGEQVGANPEKVAAYAERTPPVYCELQPGDALFFHCNLLHCSGQNISEHPRWSIISAYNRVDNKPY
;
A
#
# COMPACT_ATOMS: atom_id res chain seq x y z
N ALA A 1 15.20 6.47 11.24
CA ALA A 1 15.63 5.36 12.04
C ALA A 1 14.95 4.05 11.66
N MET A 2 13.61 3.87 11.80
CA MET A 2 12.91 2.59 11.55
C MET A 2 13.07 2.09 10.11
N SER A 3 12.78 2.92 9.12
CA SER A 3 12.87 2.60 7.69
C SER A 3 14.30 2.25 7.20
N ARG A 4 15.31 2.55 7.99
CA ARG A 4 16.73 2.22 7.70
C ARG A 4 17.30 1.17 8.66
N SER A 5 16.47 0.54 9.48
CA SER A 5 16.95 -0.53 10.36
C SER A 5 17.40 -1.73 9.52
N ARG A 6 18.44 -2.42 9.97
CA ARG A 6 18.96 -3.60 9.28
C ARG A 6 17.88 -4.65 9.01
N ARG A 7 17.01 -4.88 10.02
CA ARG A 7 15.90 -5.83 9.89
C ARG A 7 14.95 -5.45 8.73
N MET A 8 14.63 -4.17 8.61
CA MET A 8 13.75 -3.66 7.54
C MET A 8 14.44 -3.77 6.17
N VAL A 9 15.63 -3.23 6.06
CA VAL A 9 16.38 -3.18 4.79
C VAL A 9 16.65 -4.58 4.25
N THR A 10 17.08 -5.53 5.09
CA THR A 10 17.33 -6.90 4.65
C THR A 10 16.07 -7.55 4.08
N ALA A 11 14.91 -7.39 4.73
CA ALA A 11 13.66 -7.95 4.22
C ALA A 11 13.24 -7.31 2.88
N VAL A 12 13.38 -5.98 2.77
CA VAL A 12 13.08 -5.24 1.54
C VAL A 12 13.98 -5.68 0.38
N GLU A 13 15.29 -5.81 0.61
CA GLU A 13 16.26 -6.23 -0.41
C GLU A 13 16.01 -7.67 -0.88
N GLN A 14 15.64 -8.57 0.03
CA GLN A 14 15.25 -9.93 -0.32
C GLN A 14 14.00 -9.96 -1.21
N LEU A 15 12.99 -9.13 -0.90
CA LEU A 15 11.75 -9.06 -1.67
C LEU A 15 11.94 -8.39 -3.03
N LEU A 16 12.78 -7.37 -3.12
CA LEU A 16 13.10 -6.67 -4.37
C LEU A 16 14.15 -7.39 -5.23
N GLY A 17 14.84 -8.39 -4.66
CA GLY A 17 15.91 -9.12 -5.36
C GLY A 17 17.18 -8.31 -5.61
N GLY A 18 17.47 -7.29 -4.80
CA GLY A 18 18.65 -6.45 -4.94
C GLY A 18 18.70 -5.29 -3.96
N PRO A 19 19.78 -4.48 -4.00
CA PRO A 19 19.95 -3.34 -3.12
C PRO A 19 18.78 -2.35 -3.21
N ALA A 20 18.30 -1.88 -2.06
CA ALA A 20 17.14 -1.01 -1.96
C ALA A 20 17.50 0.43 -1.58
N ALA A 21 16.81 1.38 -2.18
CA ALA A 21 16.76 2.78 -1.79
C ALA A 21 15.43 3.11 -1.11
N HIS A 22 15.50 3.87 -0.03
CA HIS A 22 14.30 4.41 0.60
C HIS A 22 13.77 5.58 -0.23
N TYR A 23 12.53 5.45 -0.72
CA TYR A 23 11.91 6.48 -1.54
C TYR A 23 11.27 7.57 -0.68
N HIS A 24 10.26 7.20 0.12
CA HIS A 24 9.65 8.12 1.09
C HIS A 24 9.02 7.36 2.26
N SER A 25 8.68 8.10 3.31
CA SER A 25 7.82 7.60 4.39
C SER A 25 6.74 8.61 4.72
N LYS A 26 5.58 8.12 5.12
CA LYS A 26 4.46 8.92 5.59
C LYS A 26 3.85 8.31 6.84
N VAL A 27 3.37 9.15 7.74
CA VAL A 27 2.53 8.75 8.87
C VAL A 27 1.08 8.90 8.42
N MET A 28 0.32 7.84 8.59
CA MET A 28 -1.09 7.80 8.22
C MET A 28 -1.93 7.71 9.48
N GLN A 29 -2.89 8.64 9.59
CA GLN A 29 -3.88 8.63 10.65
C GLN A 29 -5.28 8.50 10.05
N LYS A 30 -6.08 7.60 10.60
CA LYS A 30 -7.54 7.62 10.44
C LYS A 30 -8.15 8.00 11.78
N ALA A 31 -8.67 9.22 11.85
CA ALA A 31 -9.32 9.71 13.06
C ALA A 31 -10.58 8.88 13.37
N PRO A 32 -10.96 8.75 14.65
CA PRO A 32 -12.20 8.08 15.04
C PRO A 32 -13.39 8.66 14.28
N ARG A 33 -14.29 7.81 13.79
CA ARG A 33 -15.56 8.14 13.10
C ARG A 33 -15.44 8.98 11.82
N THR A 34 -14.38 9.75 11.64
CA THR A 34 -14.22 10.72 10.55
C THR A 34 -13.10 10.38 9.55
N GLY A 35 -12.23 9.43 9.89
CA GLY A 35 -11.13 9.01 9.01
C GLY A 35 -11.68 8.37 7.72
N GLY A 36 -11.51 9.06 6.58
CA GLY A 36 -12.08 8.68 5.29
C GLY A 36 -11.53 7.38 4.70
N ALA A 37 -12.26 6.84 3.73
CA ALA A 37 -11.82 5.70 2.94
C ALA A 37 -10.71 6.09 1.95
N TRP A 38 -9.97 5.11 1.50
CA TRP A 38 -9.10 5.18 0.32
C TRP A 38 -9.62 4.21 -0.72
N GLU A 39 -9.81 4.71 -1.95
CA GLU A 39 -10.26 3.91 -3.08
C GLU A 39 -9.23 2.84 -3.48
N TRP A 40 -9.70 1.82 -4.21
CA TRP A 40 -8.81 0.81 -4.77
C TRP A 40 -7.75 1.43 -5.67
N HIS A 41 -6.49 1.18 -5.39
CA HIS A 41 -5.37 1.72 -6.14
C HIS A 41 -4.15 0.80 -6.08
N GLN A 42 -3.19 1.10 -6.93
CA GLN A 42 -1.83 0.60 -6.88
C GLN A 42 -0.93 1.79 -6.58
N ASP A 43 0.02 1.65 -5.66
CA ASP A 43 1.02 2.70 -5.42
C ASP A 43 1.78 3.05 -6.72
N TYR A 44 2.06 2.05 -7.56
CA TYR A 44 2.73 2.24 -8.84
C TYR A 44 1.91 3.03 -9.86
N GLY A 45 0.60 3.09 -9.71
CA GLY A 45 -0.24 3.97 -10.51
C GLY A 45 0.16 5.45 -10.40
N TYR A 46 0.59 5.86 -9.22
CA TYR A 46 1.12 7.20 -8.94
C TYR A 46 2.61 7.30 -9.29
N TRP A 47 3.41 6.32 -8.88
CA TRP A 47 4.86 6.38 -9.01
C TRP A 47 5.34 6.29 -10.47
N TYR A 48 4.59 5.62 -11.32
CA TYR A 48 4.83 5.66 -12.77
C TYR A 48 4.77 7.09 -13.32
N LYS A 49 3.81 7.89 -12.88
CA LYS A 49 3.70 9.31 -13.23
C LYS A 49 4.84 10.16 -12.63
N ASN A 50 5.49 9.68 -11.59
CA ASN A 50 6.66 10.30 -10.97
C ASN A 50 7.99 9.89 -11.65
N GLY A 51 7.92 9.19 -12.77
CA GLY A 51 9.10 8.84 -13.58
C GLY A 51 9.68 7.45 -13.37
N PHE A 52 9.14 6.63 -12.47
CA PHE A 52 9.61 5.25 -12.31
C PHE A 52 9.04 4.36 -13.40
N LEU A 53 9.90 3.91 -14.33
CA LEU A 53 9.46 3.10 -15.47
C LEU A 53 9.21 1.63 -15.12
N PHE A 54 9.82 1.12 -14.06
CA PHE A 54 9.73 -0.27 -13.66
C PHE A 54 9.09 -0.43 -12.28
N PRO A 55 8.27 -1.46 -12.05
CA PRO A 55 7.59 -1.70 -10.78
C PRO A 55 8.49 -2.42 -9.74
N ASP A 56 9.81 -2.19 -9.78
CA ASP A 56 10.77 -2.73 -8.82
C ASP A 56 10.72 -1.93 -7.52
N MET A 57 9.54 -1.87 -6.94
CA MET A 57 9.19 -1.07 -5.77
C MET A 57 8.22 -1.83 -4.85
N LEU A 58 8.27 -1.51 -3.57
CA LEU A 58 7.32 -2.03 -2.59
C LEU A 58 7.02 -1.00 -1.49
N SER A 59 5.91 -1.22 -0.82
CA SER A 59 5.52 -0.50 0.39
C SER A 59 5.60 -1.41 1.62
N VAL A 60 5.97 -0.83 2.75
CA VAL A 60 5.90 -1.47 4.06
C VAL A 60 5.01 -0.62 4.96
N MET A 61 3.88 -1.18 5.38
CA MET A 61 2.99 -0.57 6.34
C MET A 61 3.23 -1.18 7.73
N ILE A 62 3.55 -0.34 8.71
CA ILE A 62 3.76 -0.73 10.11
C ILE A 62 2.62 -0.17 10.94
N ALA A 63 1.90 -1.02 11.64
CA ALA A 63 0.85 -0.61 12.55
C ALA A 63 1.45 -0.01 13.83
N LEU A 64 1.02 1.20 14.19
CA LEU A 64 1.37 1.86 15.46
C LEU A 64 0.28 1.67 16.52
N THR A 65 -0.96 1.48 16.09
CA THR A 65 -2.12 1.11 16.89
C THR A 65 -2.75 -0.13 16.26
N PRO A 66 -3.66 -0.84 16.96
CA PRO A 66 -4.40 -1.93 16.34
C PRO A 66 -5.07 -1.47 15.02
N SER A 67 -4.94 -2.26 13.98
CA SER A 67 -5.57 -2.04 12.68
C SER A 67 -6.60 -3.14 12.47
N THR A 68 -7.89 -2.78 12.48
CA THR A 68 -9.02 -3.70 12.43
C THR A 68 -9.96 -3.36 11.29
N VAL A 69 -10.88 -4.25 10.95
CA VAL A 69 -11.90 -3.98 9.93
C VAL A 69 -12.68 -2.72 10.29
N GLU A 70 -13.06 -2.55 11.56
CA GLU A 70 -13.88 -1.45 12.04
C GLU A 70 -13.19 -0.09 11.94
N ASN A 71 -11.85 -0.03 12.17
CA ASN A 71 -11.10 1.22 12.06
C ASN A 71 -10.46 1.42 10.67
N GLY A 72 -10.90 0.64 9.69
CA GLY A 72 -10.50 0.76 8.30
C GLY A 72 -9.11 0.22 8.01
N CYS A 73 -8.80 -1.01 8.41
CA CYS A 73 -7.57 -1.70 8.04
C CYS A 73 -7.39 -1.79 6.51
N LEU A 74 -6.19 -2.07 6.08
CA LEU A 74 -5.91 -2.29 4.66
C LEU A 74 -6.66 -3.52 4.17
N GLN A 75 -7.23 -3.42 2.96
CA GLN A 75 -7.78 -4.53 2.19
C GLN A 75 -6.92 -4.71 0.95
N VAL A 76 -6.65 -5.94 0.58
CA VAL A 76 -5.85 -6.28 -0.59
C VAL A 76 -6.58 -7.28 -1.47
N LEU A 77 -6.32 -7.23 -2.77
CA LEU A 77 -6.70 -8.30 -3.71
C LEU A 77 -5.47 -9.21 -3.93
N PRO A 78 -5.40 -10.38 -3.28
CA PRO A 78 -4.23 -11.25 -3.35
C PRO A 78 -3.86 -11.63 -4.78
N GLY A 79 -2.58 -11.53 -5.14
CA GLY A 79 -2.08 -11.86 -6.48
C GLY A 79 -2.30 -10.78 -7.56
N SER A 80 -3.04 -9.71 -7.29
CA SER A 80 -3.35 -8.66 -8.26
C SER A 80 -2.11 -7.91 -8.79
N HIS A 81 -0.98 -7.96 -8.08
CA HIS A 81 0.28 -7.40 -8.58
C HIS A 81 0.72 -8.00 -9.93
N ARG A 82 0.25 -9.22 -10.27
CA ARG A 82 0.52 -9.88 -11.55
C ARG A 82 -0.23 -9.28 -12.74
N MET A 83 -1.23 -8.45 -12.50
CA MET A 83 -1.94 -7.73 -13.56
C MET A 83 -1.06 -6.67 -14.25
N GLY A 84 0.10 -6.34 -13.68
CA GLY A 84 0.87 -5.18 -14.07
C GLY A 84 0.21 -3.88 -13.59
N ARG A 85 0.60 -2.76 -14.21
CA ARG A 85 0.01 -1.45 -13.90
C ARG A 85 -1.39 -1.34 -14.49
N VAL A 86 -2.36 -1.04 -13.65
CA VAL A 86 -3.73 -0.68 -14.05
C VAL A 86 -3.81 0.83 -14.21
N GLU A 87 -4.62 1.33 -15.15
CA GLU A 87 -4.87 2.76 -15.32
C GLU A 87 -5.49 3.34 -14.05
N HIS A 88 -5.00 4.54 -13.69
CA HIS A 88 -5.49 5.30 -12.54
C HIS A 88 -6.07 6.62 -13.02
N ASP A 89 -7.36 6.80 -12.79
CA ASP A 89 -8.13 7.98 -13.16
C ASP A 89 -8.92 8.51 -11.95
N VAL A 90 -9.58 9.64 -12.13
CA VAL A 90 -10.43 10.21 -11.08
C VAL A 90 -11.60 9.25 -10.82
N THR A 91 -11.66 8.76 -9.59
CA THR A 91 -12.74 7.87 -9.10
C THR A 91 -13.33 8.54 -7.86
N GLY A 92 -14.54 9.11 -8.01
CA GLY A 92 -15.12 9.96 -6.97
C GLY A 92 -14.27 11.22 -6.74
N GLU A 93 -13.86 11.45 -5.51
CA GLU A 93 -12.97 12.58 -5.12
C GLU A 93 -11.48 12.22 -5.09
N GLN A 94 -11.12 10.99 -5.47
CA GLN A 94 -9.76 10.46 -5.41
C GLN A 94 -9.32 9.96 -6.77
N VAL A 95 -8.02 9.74 -6.93
CA VAL A 95 -7.47 9.00 -8.06
C VAL A 95 -7.37 7.54 -7.64
N GLY A 96 -8.02 6.65 -8.38
CA GLY A 96 -8.07 5.22 -8.12
C GLY A 96 -7.81 4.39 -9.37
N ALA A 97 -7.63 3.08 -9.18
CA ALA A 97 -7.51 2.13 -10.28
C ALA A 97 -8.85 1.98 -11.00
N ASN A 98 -8.81 1.69 -12.30
CA ASN A 98 -9.99 1.48 -13.12
C ASN A 98 -10.99 0.52 -12.44
N PRO A 99 -12.21 0.96 -12.11
CA PRO A 99 -13.14 0.21 -11.29
C PRO A 99 -13.63 -1.08 -11.95
N GLU A 100 -13.75 -1.13 -13.27
CA GLU A 100 -14.18 -2.33 -13.99
C GLU A 100 -13.13 -3.44 -13.86
N LYS A 101 -11.83 -3.09 -13.96
CA LYS A 101 -10.73 -4.04 -13.79
C LYS A 101 -10.62 -4.53 -12.34
N VAL A 102 -10.85 -3.64 -11.38
CA VAL A 102 -10.90 -4.00 -9.95
C VAL A 102 -12.04 -4.98 -9.69
N ALA A 103 -13.25 -4.68 -10.17
CA ALA A 103 -14.41 -5.55 -10.00
C ALA A 103 -14.19 -6.92 -10.64
N ALA A 104 -13.75 -6.97 -11.90
CA ALA A 104 -13.49 -8.22 -12.62
C ALA A 104 -12.42 -9.09 -11.92
N TYR A 105 -11.43 -8.48 -11.25
CA TYR A 105 -10.46 -9.24 -10.47
C TYR A 105 -11.06 -9.72 -9.14
N ALA A 106 -11.82 -8.86 -8.46
CA ALA A 106 -12.43 -9.19 -7.16
C ALA A 106 -13.46 -10.34 -7.25
N GLU A 107 -14.15 -10.48 -8.38
CA GLU A 107 -15.04 -11.63 -8.64
C GLU A 107 -14.28 -12.97 -8.62
N ARG A 108 -13.02 -12.96 -9.04
CA ARG A 108 -12.17 -14.17 -9.08
C ARG A 108 -11.40 -14.41 -7.79
N THR A 109 -11.07 -13.32 -7.10
CA THR A 109 -10.24 -13.37 -5.89
C THR A 109 -10.80 -12.36 -4.88
N PRO A 110 -11.55 -12.82 -3.89
CA PRO A 110 -12.15 -11.93 -2.89
C PRO A 110 -11.11 -11.11 -2.13
N PRO A 111 -11.45 -9.88 -1.72
CA PRO A 111 -10.60 -9.05 -0.89
C PRO A 111 -10.26 -9.73 0.45
N VAL A 112 -9.04 -9.48 0.92
CA VAL A 112 -8.57 -9.92 2.24
C VAL A 112 -8.31 -8.71 3.11
N TYR A 113 -8.86 -8.71 4.32
CA TYR A 113 -8.60 -7.70 5.34
C TYR A 113 -7.27 -7.99 6.03
N CYS A 114 -6.39 -7.00 6.06
CA CYS A 114 -5.09 -7.09 6.71
C CYS A 114 -5.18 -6.46 8.10
N GLU A 115 -5.71 -7.22 9.06
CA GLU A 115 -5.71 -6.79 10.46
C GLU A 115 -4.31 -6.97 11.05
N LEU A 116 -3.83 -5.95 11.77
CA LEU A 116 -2.48 -5.89 12.30
C LEU A 116 -2.49 -5.44 13.77
N GLN A 117 -1.60 -6.04 14.56
CA GLN A 117 -1.30 -5.58 15.91
C GLN A 117 -0.20 -4.50 15.88
N PRO A 118 -0.09 -3.65 16.91
CA PRO A 118 1.00 -2.68 17.00
C PRO A 118 2.37 -3.35 16.90
N GLY A 119 3.20 -2.88 15.96
CA GLY A 119 4.50 -3.44 15.65
C GLY A 119 4.51 -4.44 14.49
N ASP A 120 3.37 -4.94 14.05
CA ASP A 120 3.28 -5.76 12.84
C ASP A 120 3.62 -4.94 11.61
N ALA A 121 4.24 -5.58 10.63
CA ALA A 121 4.62 -4.98 9.35
C ALA A 121 4.08 -5.79 8.18
N LEU A 122 3.34 -5.14 7.30
CA LEU A 122 2.85 -5.68 6.04
C LEU A 122 3.72 -5.17 4.88
N PHE A 123 4.36 -6.10 4.16
CA PHE A 123 5.14 -5.80 2.96
C PHE A 123 4.28 -6.12 1.74
N PHE A 124 4.18 -5.21 0.80
CA PHE A 124 3.40 -5.44 -0.42
C PHE A 124 4.01 -4.77 -1.64
N HIS A 125 3.88 -5.47 -2.77
CA HIS A 125 4.37 -5.01 -4.07
C HIS A 125 3.62 -3.76 -4.53
N CYS A 126 4.29 -2.83 -5.20
CA CYS A 126 3.70 -1.57 -5.64
C CYS A 126 2.50 -1.71 -6.61
N ASN A 127 2.39 -2.83 -7.32
CA ASN A 127 1.25 -3.17 -8.18
C ASN A 127 0.13 -3.93 -7.46
N LEU A 128 0.23 -4.22 -6.16
CA LEU A 128 -0.85 -4.85 -5.43
C LEU A 128 -2.04 -3.89 -5.33
N LEU A 129 -3.20 -4.29 -5.84
CA LEU A 129 -4.44 -3.56 -5.62
C LEU A 129 -4.82 -3.60 -4.15
N HIS A 130 -4.97 -2.41 -3.57
CA HIS A 130 -5.34 -2.26 -2.17
C HIS A 130 -6.22 -1.03 -1.95
N CYS A 131 -6.98 -1.06 -0.88
CA CYS A 131 -7.83 0.03 -0.43
C CYS A 131 -7.94 0.03 1.10
N SER A 132 -8.68 0.96 1.66
CA SER A 132 -9.03 0.91 3.08
C SER A 132 -10.38 1.59 3.33
N GLY A 133 -11.23 0.97 4.14
CA GLY A 133 -12.51 1.54 4.53
C GLY A 133 -12.40 2.78 5.41
N GLN A 134 -13.52 3.42 5.64
CA GLN A 134 -13.65 4.49 6.64
C GLN A 134 -13.39 3.94 8.04
N ASN A 135 -12.86 4.76 8.94
CA ASN A 135 -12.82 4.44 10.36
C ASN A 135 -14.18 4.77 11.00
N ILE A 136 -14.95 3.75 11.31
CA ILE A 136 -16.25 3.88 12.00
C ILE A 136 -16.15 3.62 13.50
N SER A 137 -14.94 3.29 13.99
CA SER A 137 -14.67 3.00 15.42
C SER A 137 -14.44 4.27 16.25
N GLU A 138 -14.42 4.09 17.56
CA GLU A 138 -14.07 5.13 18.54
C GLU A 138 -12.57 5.36 18.68
N HIS A 139 -11.74 4.55 18.01
CA HIS A 139 -10.29 4.54 18.19
C HIS A 139 -9.56 5.00 16.93
N PRO A 140 -8.52 5.84 17.04
CA PRO A 140 -7.72 6.22 15.88
C PRO A 140 -6.88 5.04 15.40
N ARG A 141 -6.66 4.95 14.08
CA ARG A 141 -5.71 4.03 13.48
C ARG A 141 -4.48 4.79 12.99
N TRP A 142 -3.33 4.51 13.60
CA TRP A 142 -2.05 5.07 13.20
C TRP A 142 -1.17 4.01 12.54
N SER A 143 -0.52 4.39 11.44
CA SER A 143 0.48 3.56 10.78
C SER A 143 1.59 4.41 10.18
N ILE A 144 2.78 3.79 9.98
CA ILE A 144 3.85 4.35 9.17
C ILE A 144 3.90 3.53 7.88
N ILE A 145 3.92 4.22 6.74
CA ILE A 145 4.15 3.58 5.44
C ILE A 145 5.49 4.06 4.91
N SER A 146 6.38 3.13 4.60
CA SER A 146 7.68 3.39 3.96
C SER A 146 7.71 2.73 2.59
N ALA A 147 8.02 3.50 1.56
CA ALA A 147 8.18 3.02 0.20
C ALA A 147 9.67 2.88 -0.15
N TYR A 148 9.98 1.82 -0.91
CA TYR A 148 11.32 1.51 -1.35
C TYR A 148 11.32 1.16 -2.82
N ASN A 149 12.44 1.45 -3.49
CA ASN A 149 12.73 1.03 -4.85
C ASN A 149 14.10 0.35 -4.91
N ARG A 150 14.30 -0.47 -5.92
CA ARG A 150 15.67 -0.94 -6.22
C ARG A 150 16.55 0.24 -6.60
N VAL A 151 17.83 0.17 -6.20
CA VAL A 151 18.80 1.27 -6.43
C VAL A 151 19.00 1.56 -7.93
N ASP A 152 18.88 0.56 -8.78
CA ASP A 152 19.01 0.67 -10.24
C ASP A 152 17.72 1.15 -10.92
N ASN A 153 16.58 1.12 -10.25
CA ASN A 153 15.30 1.66 -10.74
C ASN A 153 15.19 3.15 -10.40
N LYS A 154 15.86 3.98 -11.19
CA LYS A 154 15.86 5.44 -11.01
C LYS A 154 14.73 6.09 -11.82
N PRO A 155 14.10 7.16 -11.31
CA PRO A 155 13.20 7.97 -12.13
C PRO A 155 13.98 8.67 -13.24
N TYR A 156 13.36 8.86 -14.40
CA TYR A 156 13.93 9.61 -15.51
C TYR A 156 13.73 11.13 -15.33
#